data_a7c5098f7730bab1fd030f930c259f6b
#
_entry.id   a7c5098f7730bab1fd030f930c259f6b
#
_cell.length_a   1.000
_cell.length_b   1.000
_cell.length_c   1.000
_cell.angle_alpha   90.00
_cell.angle_beta   90.00
_cell.angle_gamma   90.00
#
_symmetry.space_group_name_H-M   'P 1'
#
loop_
_entity.id
_entity.type
_entity.pdbx_description
1 polymer ?
#
loop_
_entity_poly.entity_id
_entity_poly.type
_entity_poly.pdbx_seq_one_letter_code
_entity_poly.pdbx_strand_id
1 'polypeptide(L)'
;MATIVSQSISDTDMLILKYDIYDENNENNPVTKWVDGALTGKVNNCYTRMKTQWVPILMDDVNVSAISASKDDFVLQVTNRSDYKNRYQQESGSFNP
;
A
#
# COMPACT_ATOMS: atom_id res chain seq x y z
N MET A 1 -9.12 11.81 -1.69
CA MET A 1 -8.83 10.83 -0.63
C MET A 1 -9.60 9.54 -0.90
N ALA A 2 -8.98 8.42 -0.65
CA ALA A 2 -9.62 7.13 -0.89
C ALA A 2 -10.18 6.56 0.41
N THR A 3 -11.26 5.78 0.29
CA THR A 3 -11.87 5.12 1.43
C THR A 3 -11.88 3.61 1.18
N ILE A 4 -11.45 2.86 2.18
CA ILE A 4 -11.47 1.40 2.12
C ILE A 4 -12.80 0.91 2.67
N VAL A 5 -13.46 -0.02 1.95
CA VAL A 5 -14.70 -0.62 2.43
C VAL A 5 -14.41 -1.50 3.63
N SER A 6 -15.16 -1.29 4.72
CA SER A 6 -14.98 -2.06 5.94
C SER A 6 -15.59 -3.45 5.80
N GLN A 7 -14.88 -4.45 6.35
CA GLN A 7 -15.36 -5.82 6.44
C GLN A 7 -16.10 -5.99 7.77
N SER A 8 -17.29 -6.56 7.73
CA SER A 8 -18.03 -6.89 8.94
C SER A 8 -17.55 -8.23 9.48
N ILE A 9 -17.47 -8.33 10.81
CA ILE A 9 -17.14 -9.58 11.49
C ILE A 9 -18.21 -9.87 12.53
N SER A 10 -18.28 -11.13 12.97
CA SER A 10 -19.26 -11.52 13.99
C SER A 10 -18.92 -10.89 15.34
N ASP A 11 -19.93 -10.79 16.21
CA ASP A 11 -19.72 -10.29 17.57
C ASP A 11 -18.72 -11.17 18.33
N THR A 12 -18.76 -12.48 18.10
CA THR A 12 -17.82 -13.41 18.72
C THR A 12 -16.40 -13.12 18.28
N ASP A 13 -16.18 -12.92 16.98
CA ASP A 13 -14.85 -12.61 16.46
C ASP A 13 -14.36 -11.29 17.02
N MET A 14 -15.24 -10.29 17.17
CA MET A 14 -14.84 -9.02 17.77
C MET A 14 -14.39 -9.20 19.21
N LEU A 15 -15.07 -10.05 19.98
CA LEU A 15 -14.65 -10.33 21.36
C LEU A 15 -13.29 -11.00 21.40
N ILE A 16 -13.03 -11.90 20.47
CA ILE A 16 -11.73 -12.56 20.37
C ILE A 16 -10.63 -11.53 20.07
N LEU A 17 -10.88 -10.62 19.13
CA LEU A 17 -9.91 -9.58 18.81
C LEU A 17 -9.66 -8.67 20.00
N LYS A 18 -10.71 -8.30 20.73
CA LYS A 18 -10.57 -7.43 21.89
C LYS A 18 -9.80 -8.12 23.02
N TYR A 19 -9.89 -9.43 23.11
CA TYR A 19 -9.13 -10.18 24.11
C TYR A 19 -7.63 -10.10 23.83
N ASP A 20 -7.23 -10.20 22.57
CA ASP A 20 -5.83 -10.28 22.17
C ASP A 20 -5.23 -8.90 21.92
N ILE A 21 -6.03 -7.98 21.40
CA ILE A 21 -5.57 -6.64 21.01
C ILE A 21 -6.08 -5.62 22.04
N TYR A 22 -5.32 -5.47 23.11
CA TYR A 22 -5.66 -4.51 24.16
C TYR A 22 -4.61 -3.41 24.22
N ASP A 23 -5.07 -2.18 24.35
CA ASP A 23 -4.20 -1.01 24.49
C ASP A 23 -4.78 -0.10 25.57
N GLU A 24 -4.07 0.03 26.67
CA GLU A 24 -4.51 0.86 27.79
C GLU A 24 -4.73 2.32 27.41
N ASN A 25 -3.96 2.79 26.44
CA ASN A 25 -4.04 4.19 26.00
C ASN A 25 -5.14 4.42 24.97
N ASN A 26 -5.73 3.35 24.45
CA ASN A 26 -6.76 3.43 23.44
C ASN A 26 -7.84 2.39 23.68
N GLU A 27 -8.27 2.27 24.92
CA GLU A 27 -9.20 1.24 25.33
C GLU A 27 -10.55 1.28 24.63
N ASN A 28 -10.93 2.44 24.07
CA ASN A 28 -12.18 2.57 23.35
C ASN A 28 -12.13 1.97 21.94
N ASN A 29 -10.97 1.94 21.32
CA ASN A 29 -10.83 1.49 19.92
C ASN A 29 -9.52 0.75 19.67
N PRO A 30 -9.18 -0.27 20.48
CA PRO A 30 -7.90 -0.96 20.28
C PRO A 30 -7.84 -1.72 18.94
N VAL A 31 -8.95 -2.29 18.50
CA VAL A 31 -9.00 -3.02 17.23
C VAL A 31 -8.86 -2.05 16.06
N THR A 32 -9.54 -0.92 16.11
CA THR A 32 -9.43 0.10 15.07
C THR A 32 -8.00 0.60 14.95
N LYS A 33 -7.35 0.85 16.07
CA LYS A 33 -5.96 1.29 16.07
C LYS A 33 -5.04 0.25 15.45
N TRP A 34 -5.27 -1.02 15.74
CA TRP A 34 -4.49 -2.11 15.17
C TRP A 34 -4.67 -2.17 13.64
N VAL A 35 -5.92 -2.06 13.18
CA VAL A 35 -6.22 -2.06 11.74
C VAL A 35 -5.54 -0.89 11.04
N ASP A 36 -5.59 0.31 11.64
CA ASP A 36 -4.94 1.48 11.07
C ASP A 36 -3.43 1.27 10.96
N GLY A 37 -2.82 0.70 12.00
CA GLY A 37 -1.39 0.41 11.99
C GLY A 37 -1.02 -0.62 10.93
N ALA A 38 -1.81 -1.68 10.81
CA ALA A 38 -1.58 -2.72 9.82
C ALA A 38 -1.71 -2.18 8.40
N LEU A 39 -2.71 -1.33 8.17
CA LEU A 39 -2.92 -0.72 6.86
C LEU A 39 -1.75 0.21 6.50
N THR A 40 -1.32 1.04 7.43
CA THR A 40 -0.18 1.94 7.21
C THR A 40 1.07 1.13 6.89
N GLY A 41 1.33 0.05 7.62
CA GLY A 41 2.46 -0.82 7.36
C GLY A 41 2.41 -1.45 5.98
N LYS A 42 1.22 -1.89 5.56
CA LYS A 42 1.04 -2.49 4.24
C LYS A 42 1.30 -1.47 3.14
N VAL A 43 0.79 -0.25 3.29
CA VAL A 43 1.04 0.82 2.32
C VAL A 43 2.54 1.09 2.21
N ASN A 44 3.22 1.19 3.35
CA ASN A 44 4.66 1.46 3.35
C ASN A 44 5.45 0.34 2.66
N ASN A 45 5.09 -0.91 2.90
CA ASN A 45 5.74 -2.05 2.27
C ASN A 45 5.50 -2.06 0.76
N CYS A 46 4.30 -1.74 0.33
CA CYS A 46 3.97 -1.66 -1.09
C CYS A 46 4.73 -0.52 -1.77
N TYR A 47 4.84 0.60 -1.08
CA TYR A 47 5.59 1.75 -1.61
C TYR A 47 7.08 1.42 -1.74
N THR A 48 7.67 0.75 -0.76
CA THR A 48 9.06 0.32 -0.83
C THR A 48 9.29 -0.60 -2.02
N ARG A 49 8.37 -1.53 -2.26
CA ARG A 49 8.46 -2.43 -3.42
C ARG A 49 8.37 -1.65 -4.73
N MET A 50 7.47 -0.69 -4.80
CA MET A 50 7.33 0.16 -5.98
C MET A 50 8.62 0.91 -6.26
N LYS A 51 9.23 1.50 -5.24
CA LYS A 51 10.50 2.21 -5.40
C LYS A 51 11.61 1.28 -5.86
N THR A 52 11.71 0.11 -5.26
CA THR A 52 12.75 -0.85 -5.61
C THR A 52 12.66 -1.25 -7.08
N GLN A 53 11.47 -1.39 -7.60
CA GLN A 53 11.27 -1.80 -8.98
C GLN A 53 11.43 -0.64 -9.98
N TRP A 54 10.87 0.51 -9.67
CA TRP A 54 10.74 1.58 -10.66
C TRP A 54 11.85 2.62 -10.64
N VAL A 55 12.56 2.80 -9.51
CA VAL A 55 13.67 3.74 -9.49
C VAL A 55 14.73 3.38 -10.54
N PRO A 56 15.18 2.12 -10.65
CA PRO A 56 16.14 1.78 -11.71
C PRO A 56 15.59 2.04 -13.12
N ILE A 57 14.31 1.77 -13.34
CA ILE A 57 13.69 2.00 -14.65
C ILE A 57 13.69 3.48 -14.99
N LEU A 58 13.36 4.34 -14.01
CA LEU A 58 13.38 5.78 -14.22
C LEU A 58 14.80 6.30 -14.45
N MET A 59 15.78 5.73 -13.76
CA MET A 59 17.18 6.13 -13.92
C MET A 59 17.70 5.80 -15.31
N ASP A 60 17.22 4.72 -15.91
CA ASP A 60 17.65 4.29 -17.23
C ASP A 60 16.90 4.98 -18.37
N ASP A 61 15.82 5.69 -18.06
CA ASP A 61 15.00 6.34 -19.09
C ASP A 61 15.57 7.70 -19.43
N VAL A 62 16.06 7.85 -20.65
CA VAL A 62 16.68 9.09 -21.12
C VAL A 62 15.71 10.26 -21.16
N ASN A 63 14.41 9.99 -21.17
CA ASN A 63 13.37 11.03 -21.19
C ASN A 63 13.01 11.52 -19.79
N VAL A 64 13.53 10.89 -18.75
CA VAL A 64 13.28 11.29 -17.38
C VAL A 64 14.45 12.13 -16.89
N SER A 65 14.20 13.42 -16.66
CA SER A 65 15.25 14.34 -16.23
C SER A 65 15.52 14.25 -14.73
N ALA A 66 14.52 13.87 -13.95
CA ALA A 66 14.66 13.75 -12.51
C ALA A 66 13.60 12.81 -11.94
N ILE A 67 13.95 12.12 -10.86
CA ILE A 67 13.03 11.28 -10.12
C ILE A 67 12.48 12.11 -8.96
N SER A 68 11.15 12.16 -8.84
CA SER A 68 10.50 12.96 -7.81
C SER A 68 10.85 12.45 -6.42
N ALA A 69 11.18 13.37 -5.51
CA ALA A 69 11.51 13.03 -4.13
C ALA A 69 10.28 12.83 -3.26
N SER A 70 9.18 13.50 -3.60
CA SER A 70 7.94 13.40 -2.85
C SER A 70 7.24 12.09 -3.19
N LYS A 71 6.65 11.45 -2.17
CA LYS A 71 5.91 10.22 -2.34
C LYS A 71 4.77 10.38 -3.35
N ASP A 72 3.98 11.45 -3.19
CA ASP A 72 2.84 11.68 -4.06
C ASP A 72 3.27 11.85 -5.52
N ASP A 73 4.30 12.64 -5.74
CA ASP A 73 4.77 12.91 -7.09
C ASP A 73 5.46 11.70 -7.70
N PHE A 74 6.21 10.95 -6.90
CA PHE A 74 6.85 9.73 -7.39
C PHE A 74 5.81 8.71 -7.84
N VAL A 75 4.77 8.49 -7.06
CA VAL A 75 3.72 7.54 -7.41
C VAL A 75 3.04 7.95 -8.70
N LEU A 76 2.75 9.24 -8.88
CA LEU A 76 2.17 9.74 -10.12
C LEU A 76 3.14 9.60 -11.29
N GLN A 77 4.41 9.85 -11.05
CA GLN A 77 5.44 9.70 -12.09
C GLN A 77 5.48 8.27 -12.62
N VAL A 78 5.31 7.28 -11.74
CA VAL A 78 5.29 5.88 -12.13
C VAL A 78 3.97 5.49 -12.78
N THR A 79 2.85 5.82 -12.14
CA THR A 79 1.54 5.35 -12.61
C THR A 79 1.09 6.01 -13.90
N ASN A 80 1.63 7.17 -14.23
CA ASN A 80 1.30 7.87 -15.47
C ASN A 80 2.14 7.39 -16.66
N ARG A 81 3.09 6.48 -16.46
CA ARG A 81 3.90 5.96 -17.55
C ARG A 81 3.07 5.04 -18.45
N SER A 82 3.36 5.06 -19.73
CA SER A 82 2.67 4.20 -20.70
C SER A 82 3.00 2.71 -20.48
N ASP A 83 4.17 2.42 -19.89
CA ASP A 83 4.60 1.06 -19.60
C ASP A 83 4.24 0.60 -18.19
N TYR A 84 3.49 1.41 -17.44
CA TYR A 84 3.13 1.04 -16.08
C TYR A 84 2.26 -0.21 -16.06
N LYS A 85 2.62 -1.15 -15.18
CA LYS A 85 1.83 -2.33 -14.85
C LYS A 85 1.89 -2.52 -13.34
N ASN A 86 0.74 -2.84 -12.75
CA ASN A 86 0.72 -3.18 -11.34
C ASN A 86 1.26 -4.61 -11.15
N ARG A 87 1.43 -5.02 -9.90
CA ARG A 87 2.02 -6.31 -9.61
C ARG A 87 1.23 -7.47 -10.21
N TYR A 88 -0.09 -7.40 -10.14
CA TYR A 88 -0.93 -8.45 -10.70
C TYR A 88 -0.71 -8.58 -12.21
N GLN A 89 -0.67 -7.47 -12.91
CA GLN A 89 -0.45 -7.45 -14.35
C GLN A 89 0.93 -8.01 -14.71
N GLN A 90 1.92 -7.74 -13.89
CA GLN A 90 3.27 -8.25 -14.11
C GLN A 90 3.37 -9.76 -13.88
N GLU A 91 2.65 -10.28 -12.88
CA GLU A 91 2.76 -11.68 -12.46
C GLU A 91 1.78 -12.59 -13.18
N SER A 92 0.68 -12.08 -13.67
CA SER A 92 -0.38 -12.91 -14.22
C SER A 92 -0.11 -13.43 -15.64
N GLY A 93 0.95 -12.99 -16.26
CA GLY A 93 1.22 -13.36 -17.61
C GLY A 93 0.36 -12.64 -18.64
N SER A 94 -0.54 -11.80 -18.20
CA SER A 94 -1.36 -11.01 -19.13
C SER A 94 -0.52 -10.08 -19.97
N PHE A 95 0.66 -9.81 -19.48
CA PHE A 95 1.64 -9.07 -20.23
C PHE A 95 2.44 -9.98 -21.12
N ASN A 96 2.14 -11.21 -21.10
CA ASN A 96 2.72 -12.04 -22.12
C ASN A 96 2.13 -11.61 -23.40
N PRO A 97 2.98 -11.22 -24.16
CA PRO A 97 2.54 -10.72 -25.43
C PRO A 97 1.82 -11.78 -26.20
#